data_fa24551213e0e0bd2d79509b923c0ebc
#
_entry.id   fa24551213e0e0bd2d79509b923c0ebc
#
_cell.length_a   1.000
_cell.length_b   1.000
_cell.length_c   1.000
_cell.angle_alpha   90.00
_cell.angle_beta   90.00
_cell.angle_gamma   90.00
#
_symmetry.space_group_name_H-M   'P 1'
#
loop_
_entity.id
_entity.type
_entity.pdbx_description
1 polymer ?
#
loop_
_entity_poly.entity_id
_entity_poly.type
_entity_poly.pdbx_seq_one_letter_code
_entity_poly.pdbx_strand_id
1 'polypeptide(L)'
;NLEERKTQVIGLIEEQGKLTDELRQAIEAAEALVTVEDLYRPYKQKRRTRATIAKEAGLSGLAIIISLQQTDKPLEEEALAYINEEKGITDVQSAIKGAMDIIAEEISDNADYRKYIRNITFDKGNVISEAKDKEAQSVYETYYSFSEPLKKITGYRILAINRGEAEKILTVKIEA
;
A
#
# COMPACT_ATOMS: atom_id res chain seq x y z
N ASN A 1 -7.20 -7.16 21.23
CA ASN A 1 -7.64 -5.77 21.32
C ASN A 1 -6.50 -4.83 20.84
N LEU A 2 -6.72 -3.50 20.87
CA LEU A 2 -5.71 -2.54 20.38
C LEU A 2 -4.41 -2.60 21.19
N GLU A 3 -4.49 -2.64 22.53
CA GLU A 3 -3.33 -2.64 23.41
C GLU A 3 -2.49 -3.92 23.30
N GLU A 4 -3.14 -5.06 23.16
CA GLU A 4 -2.45 -6.33 22.90
C GLU A 4 -1.70 -6.28 21.57
N ARG A 5 -2.32 -5.69 20.55
CA ARG A 5 -1.69 -5.55 19.23
C ARG A 5 -0.49 -4.60 19.26
N LYS A 6 -0.57 -3.47 19.97
CA LYS A 6 0.57 -2.58 20.19
C LYS A 6 1.75 -3.33 20.83
N THR A 7 1.50 -4.04 21.92
CA THR A 7 2.53 -4.82 22.62
C THR A 7 3.16 -5.87 21.70
N GLN A 8 2.34 -6.60 20.94
CA GLN A 8 2.81 -7.61 19.99
C GLN A 8 3.69 -6.98 18.90
N VAL A 9 3.27 -5.87 18.31
CA VAL A 9 4.00 -5.20 17.23
C VAL A 9 5.33 -4.64 17.73
N ILE A 10 5.36 -4.01 18.89
CA ILE A 10 6.59 -3.54 19.54
C ILE A 10 7.57 -4.70 19.71
N GLY A 11 7.14 -5.83 20.25
CA GLY A 11 7.99 -7.01 20.44
C GLY A 11 8.55 -7.54 19.11
N LEU A 12 7.72 -7.64 18.06
CA LEU A 12 8.15 -8.10 16.74
C LEU A 12 9.17 -7.19 16.07
N ILE A 13 9.09 -5.88 16.27
CA ILE A 13 10.05 -4.92 15.74
C ILE A 13 11.35 -4.94 16.57
N GLU A 14 11.23 -5.07 17.90
CA GLU A 14 12.37 -5.19 18.82
C GLU A 14 13.21 -6.44 18.52
N GLU A 15 12.59 -7.59 18.28
CA GLU A 15 13.26 -8.83 17.87
C GLU A 15 14.09 -8.66 16.59
N GLN A 16 13.69 -7.75 15.69
CA GLN A 16 14.44 -7.41 14.49
C GLN A 16 15.57 -6.39 14.73
N GLY A 17 15.69 -5.86 15.96
CA GLY A 17 16.67 -4.82 16.31
C GLY A 17 16.41 -3.46 15.62
N LYS A 18 15.16 -3.20 15.20
CA LYS A 18 14.77 -2.01 14.43
C LYS A 18 13.85 -1.05 15.19
N LEU A 19 13.57 -1.34 16.46
CA LEU A 19 12.73 -0.49 17.27
C LEU A 19 13.51 0.76 17.72
N THR A 20 12.98 1.93 17.38
CA THR A 20 13.46 3.23 17.86
C THR A 20 12.51 3.78 18.93
N ASP A 21 12.96 4.75 19.73
CA ASP A 21 12.12 5.38 20.75
C ASP A 21 10.95 6.14 20.09
N GLU A 22 11.19 6.81 18.98
CA GLU A 22 10.15 7.51 18.22
C GLU A 22 9.09 6.54 17.68
N LEU A 23 9.51 5.39 17.15
CA LEU A 23 8.59 4.38 16.65
C LEU A 23 7.76 3.77 17.78
N ARG A 24 8.40 3.45 18.92
CA ARG A 24 7.70 2.96 20.12
C ARG A 24 6.62 3.95 20.55
N GLN A 25 6.97 5.23 20.71
CA GLN A 25 6.03 6.27 21.10
C GLN A 25 4.88 6.43 20.09
N ALA A 26 5.18 6.36 18.78
CA ALA A 26 4.15 6.44 17.74
C ALA A 26 3.16 5.26 17.82
N ILE A 27 3.64 4.04 18.08
CA ILE A 27 2.79 2.87 18.26
C ILE A 27 1.95 2.98 19.55
N GLU A 28 2.54 3.39 20.65
CA GLU A 28 1.86 3.56 21.95
C GLU A 28 0.78 4.65 21.87
N ALA A 29 1.03 5.75 21.16
CA ALA A 29 0.09 6.84 20.95
C ALA A 29 -1.02 6.54 19.93
N ALA A 30 -0.94 5.44 19.20
CA ALA A 30 -1.94 5.11 18.18
C ALA A 30 -3.31 4.82 18.82
N GLU A 31 -4.35 5.50 18.36
CA GLU A 31 -5.71 5.35 18.86
C GLU A 31 -6.55 4.34 18.05
N ALA A 32 -6.03 3.91 16.90
CA ALA A 32 -6.71 2.98 16.00
C ALA A 32 -5.80 1.85 15.56
N LEU A 33 -6.37 0.65 15.41
CA LEU A 33 -5.64 -0.54 14.96
C LEU A 33 -4.98 -0.33 13.60
N VAL A 34 -5.65 0.38 12.69
CA VAL A 34 -5.11 0.67 11.35
C VAL A 34 -3.83 1.49 11.41
N THR A 35 -3.70 2.39 12.39
CA THR A 35 -2.47 3.18 12.59
C THR A 35 -1.31 2.29 13.04
N VAL A 36 -1.57 1.36 13.96
CA VAL A 36 -0.58 0.37 14.41
C VAL A 36 -0.11 -0.50 13.23
N GLU A 37 -1.03 -1.00 12.41
CA GLU A 37 -0.71 -1.82 11.25
C GLU A 37 0.09 -1.02 10.18
N ASP A 38 -0.23 0.26 9.97
CA ASP A 38 0.53 1.12 9.05
C ASP A 38 1.97 1.34 9.54
N LEU A 39 2.17 1.57 10.85
CA LEU A 39 3.49 1.72 11.46
C LEU A 39 4.30 0.41 11.42
N TYR A 40 3.64 -0.74 11.58
CA TYR A 40 4.29 -2.05 11.53
C TYR A 40 4.64 -2.50 10.10
N ARG A 41 3.93 -2.01 9.08
CA ARG A 41 4.02 -2.51 7.71
C ARG A 41 5.44 -2.58 7.13
N PRO A 42 6.34 -1.59 7.31
CA PRO A 42 7.73 -1.68 6.83
C PRO A 42 8.54 -2.82 7.46
N TYR A 43 8.17 -3.25 8.67
CA TYR A 43 8.86 -4.27 9.47
C TYR A 43 8.23 -5.65 9.36
N LYS A 44 7.03 -5.73 8.78
CA LYS A 44 6.31 -6.99 8.61
C LYS A 44 7.08 -7.89 7.65
N GLN A 45 7.29 -9.15 8.05
CA GLN A 45 7.84 -10.16 7.14
C GLN A 45 6.94 -10.30 5.93
N LYS A 46 7.47 -9.99 4.76
CA LYS A 46 6.78 -10.08 3.49
C LYS A 46 7.22 -11.35 2.75
N ARG A 47 6.32 -11.88 1.94
CA ARG A 47 6.71 -12.82 0.90
C ARG A 47 7.70 -12.12 -0.05
N ARG A 48 8.54 -12.90 -0.73
CA ARG A 48 9.47 -12.37 -1.72
C ARG A 48 8.73 -11.54 -2.77
N THR A 49 9.02 -10.23 -2.78
CA THR A 49 8.41 -9.25 -3.68
C THR A 49 9.40 -8.89 -4.80
N ARG A 50 8.93 -8.15 -5.82
CA ARG A 50 9.83 -7.58 -6.84
C ARG A 50 10.88 -6.66 -6.21
N ALA A 51 10.50 -5.88 -5.20
CA ALA A 51 11.43 -5.04 -4.46
C ALA A 51 12.49 -5.87 -3.70
N THR A 52 12.11 -6.99 -3.08
CA THR A 52 13.05 -7.92 -2.45
C THR A 52 14.07 -8.45 -3.46
N ILE A 53 13.61 -8.90 -4.63
CA ILE A 53 14.47 -9.38 -5.72
C ILE A 53 15.44 -8.28 -6.18
N ALA A 54 14.94 -7.06 -6.35
CA ALA A 54 15.77 -5.92 -6.74
C ALA A 54 16.84 -5.56 -5.69
N LYS A 55 16.49 -5.65 -4.39
CA LYS A 55 17.46 -5.45 -3.29
C LYS A 55 18.55 -6.53 -3.29
N GLU A 56 18.16 -7.79 -3.46
CA GLU A 56 19.10 -8.93 -3.59
C GLU A 56 20.02 -8.77 -4.82
N ALA A 57 19.52 -8.17 -5.89
CA ALA A 57 20.30 -7.84 -7.08
C ALA A 57 21.23 -6.64 -6.91
N GLY A 58 21.21 -5.96 -5.75
CA GLY A 58 22.11 -4.84 -5.44
C GLY A 58 21.62 -3.47 -5.92
N LEU A 59 20.32 -3.32 -6.24
CA LEU A 59 19.76 -2.08 -6.79
C LEU A 59 19.37 -1.04 -5.74
N SER A 60 19.58 -1.31 -4.45
CA SER A 60 19.23 -0.36 -3.37
C SER A 60 19.97 0.98 -3.51
N GLY A 61 21.24 0.97 -3.93
CA GLY A 61 22.03 2.18 -4.17
C GLY A 61 21.43 3.05 -5.28
N LEU A 62 21.02 2.43 -6.38
CA LEU A 62 20.36 3.14 -7.48
C LEU A 62 19.00 3.73 -7.04
N ALA A 63 18.21 2.98 -6.26
CA ALA A 63 16.97 3.47 -5.68
C ALA A 63 17.18 4.72 -4.81
N ILE A 64 18.26 4.75 -4.00
CA ILE A 64 18.63 5.92 -3.20
C ILE A 64 18.99 7.11 -4.08
N ILE A 65 19.81 6.93 -5.12
CA ILE A 65 20.20 7.98 -6.06
C ILE A 65 18.96 8.61 -6.71
N ILE A 66 18.04 7.76 -7.18
CA ILE A 66 16.78 8.22 -7.78
C ILE A 66 15.93 9.01 -6.77
N SER A 67 15.80 8.49 -5.54
CA SER A 67 14.96 9.12 -4.50
C SER A 67 15.50 10.49 -4.05
N LEU A 68 16.81 10.63 -3.97
CA LEU A 68 17.44 11.88 -3.55
C LEU A 68 17.43 12.95 -4.63
N GLN A 69 17.38 12.58 -5.92
CA GLN A 69 17.40 13.50 -7.07
C GLN A 69 18.55 14.54 -6.99
N GLN A 70 19.71 14.14 -6.48
CA GLN A 70 20.85 15.02 -6.23
C GLN A 70 22.02 14.79 -7.21
N THR A 71 21.82 13.97 -8.24
CA THR A 71 22.84 13.71 -9.26
C THR A 71 22.62 14.62 -10.48
N ASP A 72 23.72 15.15 -11.03
CA ASP A 72 23.72 15.87 -12.31
C ASP A 72 23.86 14.95 -13.51
N LYS A 73 24.10 13.65 -13.28
CA LYS A 73 24.24 12.65 -14.35
C LYS A 73 22.88 12.15 -14.84
N PRO A 74 22.79 11.82 -16.14
CA PRO A 74 21.61 11.11 -16.66
C PRO A 74 21.38 9.80 -15.89
N LEU A 75 20.11 9.47 -15.66
CA LEU A 75 19.73 8.26 -14.92
C LEU A 75 20.28 6.98 -15.54
N GLU A 76 20.34 6.94 -16.85
CA GLU A 76 20.90 5.83 -17.62
C GLU A 76 22.37 5.62 -17.32
N GLU A 77 23.12 6.70 -17.13
CA GLU A 77 24.54 6.65 -16.80
C GLU A 77 24.76 6.14 -15.38
N GLU A 78 23.95 6.59 -14.42
CA GLU A 78 23.98 6.06 -13.05
C GLU A 78 23.62 4.57 -13.01
N ALA A 79 22.63 4.14 -13.80
CA ALA A 79 22.17 2.77 -13.84
C ALA A 79 23.19 1.79 -14.45
N LEU A 80 24.10 2.25 -15.32
CA LEU A 80 25.16 1.41 -15.90
C LEU A 80 26.01 0.71 -14.84
N ALA A 81 26.30 1.36 -13.73
CA ALA A 81 27.08 0.80 -12.62
C ALA A 81 26.39 -0.36 -11.89
N TYR A 82 25.09 -0.55 -12.11
CA TYR A 82 24.27 -1.54 -11.43
C TYR A 82 23.89 -2.74 -12.32
N ILE A 83 24.41 -2.80 -13.55
CA ILE A 83 24.24 -3.97 -14.42
C ILE A 83 24.98 -5.14 -13.82
N ASN A 84 24.32 -6.28 -13.66
CA ASN A 84 24.87 -7.51 -13.13
C ASN A 84 24.10 -8.70 -13.72
N GLU A 85 24.65 -9.32 -14.75
CA GLU A 85 24.02 -10.44 -15.47
C GLU A 85 23.82 -11.67 -14.58
N GLU A 86 24.74 -11.94 -13.63
CA GLU A 86 24.61 -13.06 -12.70
C GLU A 86 23.39 -12.93 -11.79
N LYS A 87 22.97 -11.69 -11.53
CA LYS A 87 21.79 -11.38 -10.73
C LYS A 87 20.55 -11.04 -11.58
N GLY A 88 20.64 -11.25 -12.89
CA GLY A 88 19.52 -11.03 -13.81
C GLY A 88 19.30 -9.58 -14.22
N ILE A 89 20.24 -8.68 -13.93
CA ILE A 89 20.20 -7.28 -14.36
C ILE A 89 21.05 -7.14 -15.64
N THR A 90 20.40 -7.33 -16.78
CA THR A 90 21.10 -7.45 -18.08
C THR A 90 21.29 -6.13 -18.81
N ASP A 91 20.51 -5.10 -18.45
CA ASP A 91 20.55 -3.80 -19.11
C ASP A 91 20.14 -2.66 -18.15
N VAL A 92 20.32 -1.43 -18.63
CA VAL A 92 19.96 -0.20 -17.90
C VAL A 92 18.48 -0.16 -17.52
N GLN A 93 17.62 -0.62 -18.40
CA GLN A 93 16.16 -0.59 -18.16
C GLN A 93 15.76 -1.55 -17.05
N SER A 94 16.35 -2.74 -16.99
CA SER A 94 16.15 -3.70 -15.89
C SER A 94 16.63 -3.12 -14.56
N ALA A 95 17.78 -2.42 -14.54
CA ALA A 95 18.30 -1.77 -13.34
C ALA A 95 17.36 -0.67 -12.83
N ILE A 96 16.92 0.22 -13.72
CA ILE A 96 15.98 1.30 -13.39
C ILE A 96 14.64 0.73 -12.90
N LYS A 97 14.09 -0.26 -13.58
CA LYS A 97 12.84 -0.91 -13.19
C LYS A 97 12.92 -1.54 -11.80
N GLY A 98 14.01 -2.24 -11.50
CA GLY A 98 14.22 -2.82 -10.17
C GLY A 98 14.35 -1.76 -9.08
N ALA A 99 15.06 -0.66 -9.34
CA ALA A 99 15.15 0.47 -8.43
C ALA A 99 13.77 1.12 -8.20
N MET A 100 12.96 1.27 -9.25
CA MET A 100 11.58 1.76 -9.14
C MET A 100 10.69 0.82 -8.31
N ASP A 101 10.85 -0.49 -8.43
CA ASP A 101 10.11 -1.47 -7.60
C ASP A 101 10.44 -1.30 -6.11
N ILE A 102 11.71 -1.00 -5.76
CA ILE A 102 12.13 -0.70 -4.39
C ILE A 102 11.45 0.57 -3.89
N ILE A 103 11.51 1.66 -4.65
CA ILE A 103 10.92 2.95 -4.30
C ILE A 103 9.40 2.82 -4.14
N ALA A 104 8.74 2.13 -5.06
CA ALA A 104 7.30 1.91 -5.01
C ALA A 104 6.87 1.15 -3.74
N GLU A 105 7.65 0.14 -3.32
CA GLU A 105 7.39 -0.57 -2.06
C GLU A 105 7.57 0.35 -0.85
N GLU A 106 8.62 1.15 -0.80
CA GLU A 106 8.89 2.10 0.29
C GLU A 106 7.78 3.15 0.41
N ILE A 107 7.33 3.72 -0.70
CA ILE A 107 6.19 4.64 -0.74
C ILE A 107 4.90 3.94 -0.25
N SER A 108 4.64 2.73 -0.73
CA SER A 108 3.46 1.95 -0.34
C SER A 108 3.44 1.59 1.15
N ASP A 109 4.60 1.45 1.76
CA ASP A 109 4.74 1.10 3.18
C ASP A 109 4.79 2.31 4.11
N ASN A 110 4.94 3.50 3.57
CA ASN A 110 5.03 4.73 4.37
C ASN A 110 3.69 5.02 5.07
N ALA A 111 3.72 5.08 6.40
CA ALA A 111 2.53 5.27 7.22
C ALA A 111 1.85 6.63 6.97
N ASP A 112 2.64 7.70 6.75
CA ASP A 112 2.12 9.05 6.53
C ASP A 112 1.42 9.14 5.17
N TYR A 113 2.00 8.56 4.11
CA TYR A 113 1.36 8.50 2.80
C TYR A 113 0.07 7.68 2.85
N ARG A 114 0.05 6.57 3.57
CA ARG A 114 -1.15 5.75 3.74
C ARG A 114 -2.25 6.51 4.46
N LYS A 115 -1.91 7.22 5.55
CA LYS A 115 -2.83 8.08 6.28
C LYS A 115 -3.39 9.19 5.40
N TYR A 116 -2.52 9.87 4.65
CA TYR A 116 -2.89 10.95 3.74
C TYR A 116 -3.86 10.48 2.65
N ILE A 117 -3.52 9.37 1.96
CA ILE A 117 -4.37 8.79 0.91
C ILE A 117 -5.72 8.36 1.50
N ARG A 118 -5.74 7.72 2.66
CA ARG A 118 -6.98 7.33 3.34
C ARG A 118 -7.88 8.53 3.64
N ASN A 119 -7.29 9.62 4.14
CA ASN A 119 -8.04 10.83 4.45
C ASN A 119 -8.61 11.50 3.18
N ILE A 120 -7.82 11.64 2.13
CA ILE A 120 -8.31 12.18 0.85
C ILE A 120 -9.40 11.30 0.26
N THR A 121 -9.19 9.99 0.26
CA THR A 121 -10.19 9.03 -0.24
C THR A 121 -11.48 9.13 0.54
N PHE A 122 -11.41 9.24 1.87
CA PHE A 122 -12.60 9.44 2.69
C PHE A 122 -13.29 10.78 2.41
N ASP A 123 -12.49 11.85 2.22
CA ASP A 123 -13.00 13.20 2.03
C ASP A 123 -13.63 13.43 0.65
N LYS A 124 -13.04 12.88 -0.39
CA LYS A 124 -13.40 13.15 -1.79
C LYS A 124 -13.96 11.93 -2.52
N GLY A 125 -13.74 10.73 -1.98
CA GLY A 125 -14.09 9.49 -2.64
C GLY A 125 -15.59 9.23 -2.65
N ASN A 126 -16.02 8.50 -3.69
CA ASN A 126 -17.37 7.99 -3.86
C ASN A 126 -17.32 6.46 -3.83
N VAL A 127 -18.29 5.86 -3.17
CA VAL A 127 -18.59 4.43 -3.31
C VAL A 127 -19.43 4.27 -4.57
N ILE A 128 -18.97 3.46 -5.50
CA ILE A 128 -19.66 3.16 -6.74
C ILE A 128 -19.97 1.66 -6.74
N SER A 129 -21.22 1.31 -7.02
CA SER A 129 -21.60 -0.07 -7.26
C SER A 129 -22.33 -0.23 -8.59
N GLU A 130 -22.01 -1.29 -9.29
CA GLU A 130 -22.57 -1.61 -10.60
C GLU A 130 -22.97 -3.09 -10.63
N ALA A 131 -24.07 -3.40 -11.32
CA ALA A 131 -24.47 -4.78 -11.55
C ALA A 131 -23.48 -5.48 -12.47
N LYS A 132 -23.13 -6.73 -12.17
CA LYS A 132 -22.41 -7.59 -13.12
C LYS A 132 -23.30 -8.00 -14.29
N ASP A 133 -24.57 -8.23 -14.00
CA ASP A 133 -25.62 -8.49 -15.00
C ASP A 133 -26.82 -7.58 -14.68
N LYS A 134 -27.07 -6.62 -15.54
CA LYS A 134 -28.12 -5.62 -15.35
C LYS A 134 -29.54 -6.19 -15.51
N GLU A 135 -29.67 -7.34 -16.18
CA GLU A 135 -30.95 -8.01 -16.43
C GLU A 135 -31.33 -8.97 -15.30
N ALA A 136 -30.37 -9.30 -14.42
CA ALA A 136 -30.63 -10.20 -13.30
C ALA A 136 -31.50 -9.52 -12.25
N GLN A 137 -32.57 -10.17 -11.83
CA GLN A 137 -33.41 -9.70 -10.73
C GLN A 137 -32.79 -10.08 -9.39
N SER A 138 -32.69 -9.12 -8.48
CA SER A 138 -32.18 -9.36 -7.13
C SER A 138 -32.68 -8.28 -6.15
N VAL A 139 -32.44 -8.50 -4.87
CA VAL A 139 -32.71 -7.51 -3.82
C VAL A 139 -31.75 -6.31 -3.86
N TYR A 140 -30.73 -6.38 -4.74
CA TYR A 140 -29.69 -5.35 -4.87
C TYR A 140 -29.91 -4.39 -6.05
N GLU A 141 -31.07 -4.42 -6.71
CA GLU A 141 -31.36 -3.61 -7.90
C GLU A 141 -31.14 -2.10 -7.67
N THR A 142 -31.42 -1.60 -6.46
CA THR A 142 -31.14 -0.22 -6.06
C THR A 142 -29.65 0.16 -6.21
N TYR A 143 -28.76 -0.82 -6.16
CA TYR A 143 -27.30 -0.64 -6.22
C TYR A 143 -26.70 -1.02 -7.56
N TYR A 144 -27.50 -1.29 -8.60
CA TYR A 144 -27.02 -1.68 -9.93
C TYR A 144 -26.35 -0.56 -10.70
N SER A 145 -26.67 0.70 -10.34
CA SER A 145 -26.02 1.90 -10.84
C SER A 145 -26.07 2.94 -9.72
N PHE A 146 -25.16 2.81 -8.77
CA PHE A 146 -25.18 3.59 -7.54
C PHE A 146 -23.84 4.29 -7.32
N SER A 147 -23.91 5.54 -6.87
CA SER A 147 -22.75 6.33 -6.47
C SER A 147 -23.12 7.25 -5.33
N GLU A 148 -22.35 7.23 -4.26
CA GLU A 148 -22.56 8.12 -3.11
C GLU A 148 -21.21 8.47 -2.45
N PRO A 149 -21.00 9.74 -2.02
CA PRO A 149 -19.79 10.13 -1.31
C PRO A 149 -19.59 9.31 -0.03
N LEU A 150 -18.35 8.85 0.17
CA LEU A 150 -17.97 8.07 1.36
C LEU A 150 -18.36 8.73 2.68
N LYS A 151 -18.26 10.06 2.77
CA LYS A 151 -18.66 10.81 3.97
C LYS A 151 -20.16 10.76 4.27
N LYS A 152 -21.00 10.51 3.28
CA LYS A 152 -22.45 10.60 3.38
C LYS A 152 -23.14 9.25 3.40
N ILE A 153 -22.47 8.22 2.90
CA ILE A 153 -23.07 6.89 2.80
C ILE A 153 -23.37 6.33 4.20
N THR A 154 -24.57 5.78 4.34
CA THR A 154 -25.03 5.21 5.61
C THR A 154 -24.55 3.76 5.77
N GLY A 155 -24.38 3.33 7.03
CA GLY A 155 -23.88 1.99 7.33
C GLY A 155 -24.72 0.87 6.73
N TYR A 156 -26.04 0.98 6.71
CA TYR A 156 -26.90 -0.05 6.13
C TYR A 156 -26.73 -0.20 4.61
N ARG A 157 -26.41 0.89 3.89
CA ARG A 157 -26.10 0.83 2.46
C ARG A 157 -24.77 0.14 2.20
N ILE A 158 -23.75 0.46 3.01
CA ILE A 158 -22.44 -0.23 2.94
C ILE A 158 -22.62 -1.74 3.15
N LEU A 159 -23.41 -2.13 4.17
CA LEU A 159 -23.68 -3.54 4.44
C LEU A 159 -24.40 -4.25 3.29
N ALA A 160 -25.40 -3.58 2.69
CA ALA A 160 -26.12 -4.11 1.53
C ALA A 160 -25.20 -4.27 0.30
N ILE A 161 -24.40 -3.25 -0.01
CA ILE A 161 -23.44 -3.26 -1.12
C ILE A 161 -22.39 -4.35 -0.92
N ASN A 162 -21.81 -4.47 0.28
CA ASN A 162 -20.82 -5.53 0.60
C ASN A 162 -21.41 -6.93 0.45
N ARG A 163 -22.67 -7.11 0.85
CA ARG A 163 -23.37 -8.39 0.66
C ARG A 163 -23.59 -8.70 -0.82
N GLY A 164 -24.04 -7.73 -1.61
CA GLY A 164 -24.23 -7.88 -3.05
C GLY A 164 -22.91 -8.19 -3.78
N GLU A 165 -21.78 -7.63 -3.33
CA GLU A 165 -20.46 -7.94 -3.84
C GLU A 165 -20.04 -9.38 -3.48
N ALA A 166 -20.23 -9.78 -2.22
CA ALA A 166 -19.91 -11.14 -1.75
C ALA A 166 -20.73 -12.21 -2.49
N GLU A 167 -21.98 -11.93 -2.82
CA GLU A 167 -22.87 -12.76 -3.63
C GLU A 167 -22.57 -12.68 -5.13
N LYS A 168 -21.55 -11.91 -5.54
CA LYS A 168 -21.10 -11.71 -6.93
C LYS A 168 -22.15 -11.08 -7.87
N ILE A 169 -23.13 -10.39 -7.31
CA ILE A 169 -24.17 -9.66 -8.06
C ILE A 169 -23.66 -8.26 -8.41
N LEU A 170 -22.95 -7.61 -7.47
CA LEU A 170 -22.38 -6.28 -7.66
C LEU A 170 -20.86 -6.33 -7.87
N THR A 171 -20.37 -5.30 -8.57
CA THR A 171 -18.96 -4.88 -8.56
C THR A 171 -18.90 -3.57 -7.81
N VAL A 172 -17.98 -3.46 -6.84
CA VAL A 172 -17.86 -2.30 -5.96
C VAL A 172 -16.48 -1.70 -6.08
N LYS A 173 -16.40 -0.38 -6.17
CA LYS A 173 -15.16 0.37 -6.19
C LYS A 173 -15.29 1.67 -5.41
N ILE A 174 -14.14 2.21 -5.00
CA ILE A 174 -14.03 3.57 -4.44
C ILE A 174 -13.21 4.38 -5.43
N GLU A 175 -13.74 5.50 -5.88
CA GLU A 175 -13.05 6.46 -6.73
C GLU A 175 -12.92 7.79 -5.99
N ALA A 176 -11.70 8.36 -5.99
CA ALA A 176 -11.35 9.64 -5.38
C ALA A 176 -10.74 10.60 -6.41
#